data_298515ef7942775e4ecdcb59a29bd3a3
#
_entry.id   298515ef7942775e4ecdcb59a29bd3a3
#
_cell.length_a   1.000
_cell.length_b   1.000
_cell.length_c   1.000
_cell.angle_alpha   90.00
_cell.angle_beta   90.00
_cell.angle_gamma   90.00
#
_symmetry.space_group_name_H-M   'P 1'
#
loop_
_entity.id
_entity.type
_entity.pdbx_description
1 polymer ?
#
loop_
_entity_poly.entity_id
_entity_poly.type
_entity_poly.pdbx_seq_one_letter_code
_entity_poly.pdbx_strand_id
1 'polypeptide(L)'
;MKKETFLKRYGLTEAQYSGAEKIEGDLYLSSVTAIPEGFNPTVGGDLYLRSVTAIPEGFNPTVGGSLDLSSVTAIPEGFNPTVGGSLYLRSVTAIPEGFNPTVGGSLDLRSVIAIPEGFNPTVGGSLYLSSVTAIPEGFNPTVGGDLDLRSRRQYIGATVPEIPEVRVNRNFFWDVKEKRYAKIDGIFCEITGERPNKINDVIYTVYSGKKVNRDENFYIVNNGTFYAHGTELAKAFEDLQFKMVADKLKKEPINPDTIVSVNHYRLVTGACQMGCNSWLAENNLSGVTEMKASELLPLLKKTNAYGYERFKKLVTF
;
A
#
# COMPACT_ATOMS: atom_id res chain seq x y z
N MET A 1 37.74 -1.40 -6.83
CA MET A 1 38.46 -0.08 -6.90
C MET A 1 38.85 0.30 -5.49
N LYS A 2 40.06 0.87 -5.24
CA LYS A 2 40.41 1.36 -3.90
C LYS A 2 39.55 2.55 -3.51
N LYS A 3 39.21 2.70 -2.24
CA LYS A 3 38.37 3.77 -1.68
C LYS A 3 38.83 5.17 -2.10
N GLU A 4 40.12 5.48 -1.94
CA GLU A 4 40.69 6.80 -2.30
C GLU A 4 40.49 7.14 -3.79
N THR A 5 40.67 6.14 -4.68
CA THR A 5 40.44 6.29 -6.11
C THR A 5 38.94 6.53 -6.41
N PHE A 6 38.08 5.88 -5.66
CA PHE A 6 36.63 6.03 -5.78
C PHE A 6 36.20 7.44 -5.36
N LEU A 7 36.64 7.91 -4.18
CA LEU A 7 36.36 9.25 -3.68
C LEU A 7 36.78 10.33 -4.69
N LYS A 8 38.04 10.24 -5.16
CA LYS A 8 38.58 11.20 -6.13
C LYS A 8 37.81 11.16 -7.45
N ARG A 9 37.45 9.99 -7.95
CA ARG A 9 36.76 9.83 -9.25
C ARG A 9 35.36 10.44 -9.25
N TYR A 10 34.64 10.30 -8.14
CA TYR A 10 33.25 10.75 -8.02
C TYR A 10 33.08 12.03 -7.21
N GLY A 11 34.18 12.64 -6.77
CA GLY A 11 34.17 13.91 -6.03
C GLY A 11 33.51 13.81 -4.65
N LEU A 12 33.60 12.64 -4.00
CA LEU A 12 32.98 12.41 -2.71
C LEU A 12 33.93 12.65 -1.54
N THR A 13 33.40 13.15 -0.43
CA THR A 13 34.11 13.23 0.84
C THR A 13 34.06 11.87 1.57
N GLU A 14 34.92 11.68 2.57
CA GLU A 14 34.86 10.51 3.48
C GLU A 14 33.52 10.43 4.22
N ALA A 15 32.96 11.58 4.62
CA ALA A 15 31.70 11.68 5.31
C ALA A 15 30.51 11.28 4.39
N GLN A 16 30.55 11.69 3.13
CA GLN A 16 29.57 11.29 2.13
C GLN A 16 29.67 9.81 1.78
N TYR A 17 30.88 9.26 1.73
CA TYR A 17 31.13 7.84 1.49
C TYR A 17 30.51 6.95 2.58
N SER A 18 30.66 7.35 3.83
CA SER A 18 30.14 6.62 4.99
C SER A 18 28.66 6.90 5.30
N GLY A 19 28.06 7.89 4.64
CA GLY A 19 26.70 8.34 4.92
C GLY A 19 26.56 9.32 6.08
N ALA A 20 27.67 9.73 6.70
CA ALA A 20 27.67 10.73 7.78
C ALA A 20 27.31 12.15 7.27
N GLU A 21 27.52 12.41 5.99
CA GLU A 21 27.12 13.62 5.31
C GLU A 21 26.25 13.26 4.10
N LYS A 22 25.13 13.95 3.95
CA LYS A 22 24.20 13.72 2.86
C LYS A 22 24.75 14.28 1.54
N ILE A 23 24.63 13.50 0.47
CA ILE A 23 24.85 13.94 -0.91
C ILE A 23 23.54 14.57 -1.40
N GLU A 24 23.55 15.87 -1.72
CA GLU A 24 22.39 16.53 -2.27
C GLU A 24 22.18 16.16 -3.74
N GLY A 25 20.94 15.92 -4.14
CA GLY A 25 20.59 15.49 -5.51
C GLY A 25 20.95 14.03 -5.80
N ASP A 26 21.16 13.72 -7.08
CA ASP A 26 21.40 12.38 -7.59
C ASP A 26 22.87 11.98 -7.57
N LEU A 27 23.15 10.69 -7.38
CA LEU A 27 24.50 10.14 -7.48
C LEU A 27 24.60 9.11 -8.62
N TYR A 28 25.34 9.48 -9.67
CA TYR A 28 25.50 8.68 -10.88
C TYR A 28 26.75 7.79 -10.81
N LEU A 29 26.56 6.50 -10.52
CA LEU A 29 27.61 5.49 -10.42
C LEU A 29 27.42 4.34 -11.43
N SER A 30 26.75 4.61 -12.57
CA SER A 30 26.38 3.57 -13.55
C SER A 30 27.58 2.87 -14.19
N SER A 31 28.79 3.43 -14.12
CA SER A 31 30.03 2.80 -14.59
C SER A 31 30.73 1.95 -13.51
N VAL A 32 30.24 1.96 -12.28
CA VAL A 32 30.78 1.16 -11.17
C VAL A 32 30.28 -0.27 -11.32
N THR A 33 31.20 -1.22 -11.36
CA THR A 33 30.87 -2.65 -11.49
C THR A 33 30.90 -3.41 -10.15
N ALA A 34 31.52 -2.80 -9.13
CA ALA A 34 31.57 -3.34 -7.78
C ALA A 34 31.49 -2.20 -6.75
N ILE A 35 30.59 -2.30 -5.80
CA ILE A 35 30.46 -1.36 -4.68
C ILE A 35 31.69 -1.53 -3.76
N PRO A 36 32.44 -0.45 -3.45
CA PRO A 36 33.56 -0.57 -2.52
C PRO A 36 33.09 -0.90 -1.09
N GLU A 37 33.91 -1.64 -0.36
CA GLU A 37 33.64 -1.96 1.05
C GLU A 37 33.48 -0.69 1.90
N GLY A 38 32.47 -0.67 2.76
CA GLY A 38 32.15 0.44 3.64
C GLY A 38 31.47 1.64 2.94
N PHE A 39 31.15 1.54 1.66
CA PHE A 39 30.36 2.55 0.97
C PHE A 39 28.90 2.43 1.37
N ASN A 40 28.39 3.39 2.14
CA ASN A 40 27.01 3.44 2.64
C ASN A 40 26.48 4.89 2.61
N PRO A 41 26.25 5.46 1.43
CA PRO A 41 25.91 6.87 1.31
C PRO A 41 24.49 7.19 1.77
N THR A 42 24.28 8.42 2.23
CA THR A 42 22.97 9.06 2.30
C THR A 42 22.80 9.96 1.08
N VAL A 43 21.89 9.63 0.16
CA VAL A 43 21.64 10.35 -1.10
C VAL A 43 20.27 11.02 -1.06
N GLY A 44 20.19 12.31 -1.35
CA GLY A 44 18.94 13.06 -1.34
C GLY A 44 18.02 12.77 -2.52
N GLY A 45 18.61 12.55 -3.70
CA GLY A 45 17.93 12.13 -4.93
C GLY A 45 18.08 10.65 -5.22
N ASP A 46 18.29 10.29 -6.50
CA ASP A 46 18.44 8.92 -6.98
C ASP A 46 19.89 8.42 -6.86
N LEU A 47 20.06 7.12 -6.61
CA LEU A 47 21.35 6.43 -6.64
C LEU A 47 21.37 5.37 -7.77
N TYR A 48 22.22 5.62 -8.78
CA TYR A 48 22.33 4.76 -9.97
C TYR A 48 23.55 3.85 -9.92
N LEU A 49 23.33 2.54 -9.72
CA LEU A 49 24.34 1.48 -9.61
C LEU A 49 24.08 0.36 -10.64
N ARG A 50 23.66 0.72 -11.86
CA ARG A 50 23.16 -0.22 -12.89
C ARG A 50 24.14 -1.32 -13.33
N SER A 51 25.45 -1.06 -13.26
CA SER A 51 26.46 -2.04 -13.68
C SER A 51 26.99 -2.90 -12.54
N VAL A 52 26.52 -2.68 -11.31
CA VAL A 52 26.86 -3.51 -10.15
C VAL A 52 26.13 -4.85 -10.25
N THR A 53 26.87 -5.94 -10.10
CA THR A 53 26.32 -7.30 -10.19
C THR A 53 26.15 -7.99 -8.84
N ALA A 54 26.79 -7.47 -7.78
CA ALA A 54 26.70 -8.00 -6.43
C ALA A 54 26.62 -6.86 -5.39
N ILE A 55 25.81 -7.03 -4.38
CA ILE A 55 25.71 -6.15 -3.20
C ILE A 55 26.68 -6.70 -2.14
N PRO A 56 27.66 -5.93 -1.64
CA PRO A 56 28.51 -6.37 -0.55
C PRO A 56 27.73 -6.40 0.78
N GLU A 57 28.21 -7.23 1.70
CA GLU A 57 27.69 -7.22 3.09
C GLU A 57 27.76 -5.84 3.71
N GLY A 58 26.76 -5.48 4.47
CA GLY A 58 26.67 -4.19 5.16
C GLY A 58 26.34 -2.99 4.28
N PHE A 59 26.13 -3.16 2.98
CA PHE A 59 25.65 -2.07 2.11
C PHE A 59 24.15 -1.83 2.32
N ASN A 60 23.82 -0.78 3.07
CA ASN A 60 22.44 -0.37 3.38
C ASN A 60 22.28 1.16 3.22
N PRO A 61 22.29 1.70 2.00
CA PRO A 61 22.23 3.14 1.77
C PRO A 61 20.87 3.72 2.14
N THR A 62 20.86 5.00 2.48
CA THR A 62 19.64 5.80 2.59
C THR A 62 19.49 6.63 1.31
N VAL A 63 18.40 6.45 0.56
CA VAL A 63 18.16 7.09 -0.73
C VAL A 63 16.80 7.78 -0.70
N GLY A 64 16.77 9.10 -0.84
CA GLY A 64 15.53 9.88 -0.85
C GLY A 64 14.70 9.65 -2.12
N GLY A 65 15.36 9.45 -3.25
CA GLY A 65 14.78 9.05 -4.53
C GLY A 65 14.83 7.54 -4.75
N SER A 66 15.12 7.11 -5.96
CA SER A 66 15.17 5.71 -6.38
C SER A 66 16.57 5.11 -6.27
N LEU A 67 16.65 3.81 -5.96
CA LEU A 67 17.88 3.01 -5.96
C LEU A 67 17.85 2.02 -7.12
N ASP A 68 18.78 2.17 -8.07
CA ASP A 68 18.87 1.29 -9.23
C ASP A 68 20.02 0.30 -9.12
N LEU A 69 19.68 -0.95 -8.79
CA LEU A 69 20.52 -2.12 -8.69
C LEU A 69 20.09 -3.21 -9.70
N SER A 70 19.67 -2.78 -10.91
CA SER A 70 19.00 -3.65 -11.89
C SER A 70 19.81 -4.84 -12.37
N SER A 71 21.17 -4.79 -12.30
CA SER A 71 22.06 -5.89 -12.72
C SER A 71 22.48 -6.81 -11.57
N VAL A 72 22.11 -6.52 -10.34
CA VAL A 72 22.38 -7.37 -9.18
C VAL A 72 21.60 -8.68 -9.32
N THR A 73 22.27 -9.80 -9.11
CA THR A 73 21.67 -11.13 -9.27
C THR A 73 21.24 -11.80 -7.96
N ALA A 74 21.74 -11.34 -6.83
CA ALA A 74 21.41 -11.86 -5.50
C ALA A 74 21.35 -10.73 -4.46
N ILE A 75 20.43 -10.84 -3.52
CA ILE A 75 20.30 -9.99 -2.35
C ILE A 75 21.03 -10.67 -1.19
N PRO A 76 22.05 -10.06 -0.55
CA PRO A 76 22.69 -10.64 0.61
C PRO A 76 21.78 -10.55 1.85
N GLU A 77 22.03 -11.42 2.83
CA GLU A 77 21.39 -11.29 4.15
C GLU A 77 21.67 -9.93 4.75
N GLY A 78 20.70 -9.36 5.46
CA GLY A 78 20.82 -8.06 6.11
C GLY A 78 20.79 -6.86 5.15
N PHE A 79 20.63 -7.04 3.85
CA PHE A 79 20.38 -5.92 2.93
C PHE A 79 18.98 -5.34 3.18
N ASN A 80 18.92 -4.15 3.71
CA ASN A 80 17.67 -3.48 4.05
C ASN A 80 17.77 -1.95 3.87
N PRO A 81 17.90 -1.46 2.61
CA PRO A 81 18.07 -0.04 2.33
C PRO A 81 16.80 0.74 2.65
N THR A 82 16.97 2.01 2.99
CA THR A 82 15.87 2.97 3.08
C THR A 82 15.71 3.67 1.73
N VAL A 83 14.58 3.50 1.05
CA VAL A 83 14.34 4.05 -0.30
C VAL A 83 13.02 4.82 -0.34
N GLY A 84 13.12 6.14 -0.52
CA GLY A 84 11.94 7.01 -0.64
C GLY A 84 11.22 6.90 -1.99
N GLY A 85 11.97 6.64 -3.07
CA GLY A 85 11.47 6.35 -4.41
C GLY A 85 11.35 4.85 -4.69
N SER A 86 11.73 4.42 -5.90
CA SER A 86 11.63 3.02 -6.33
C SER A 86 12.93 2.24 -6.12
N LEU A 87 12.81 0.94 -5.79
CA LEU A 87 13.93 0.00 -5.70
C LEU A 87 13.90 -0.97 -6.88
N TYR A 88 14.95 -0.93 -7.72
CA TYR A 88 15.06 -1.79 -8.89
C TYR A 88 16.06 -2.92 -8.67
N LEU A 89 15.57 -4.16 -8.60
CA LEU A 89 16.30 -5.42 -8.41
C LEU A 89 15.93 -6.43 -9.51
N ARG A 90 15.92 -5.95 -10.75
CA ARG A 90 15.33 -6.65 -11.92
C ARG A 90 15.95 -8.00 -12.24
N SER A 91 17.23 -8.20 -11.94
CA SER A 91 17.97 -9.44 -12.24
C SER A 91 18.06 -10.41 -11.07
N VAL A 92 17.54 -10.03 -9.91
CA VAL A 92 17.49 -10.91 -8.72
C VAL A 92 16.52 -12.06 -8.99
N THR A 93 16.97 -13.28 -8.72
CA THR A 93 16.19 -14.52 -8.96
C THR A 93 15.62 -15.14 -7.69
N ALA A 94 16.13 -14.77 -6.51
CA ALA A 94 15.69 -15.25 -5.21
C ALA A 94 15.67 -14.12 -4.17
N ILE A 95 14.69 -14.16 -3.28
CA ILE A 95 14.57 -13.26 -2.13
C ILE A 95 15.10 -14.00 -0.91
N PRO A 96 16.06 -13.46 -0.14
CA PRO A 96 16.50 -14.07 1.11
C PRO A 96 15.44 -13.97 2.20
N GLU A 97 15.50 -14.86 3.18
CA GLU A 97 14.66 -14.75 4.38
C GLU A 97 14.88 -13.41 5.09
N GLY A 98 13.82 -12.85 5.62
CA GLY A 98 13.87 -11.58 6.37
C GLY A 98 13.96 -10.31 5.50
N PHE A 99 14.09 -10.42 4.19
CA PHE A 99 14.06 -9.25 3.30
C PHE A 99 12.63 -8.70 3.16
N ASN A 100 12.30 -7.68 3.93
CA ASN A 100 11.00 -7.00 3.92
C ASN A 100 11.16 -5.48 3.80
N PRO A 101 11.60 -4.97 2.66
CA PRO A 101 11.90 -3.55 2.51
C PRO A 101 10.64 -2.69 2.58
N THR A 102 10.82 -1.47 3.11
CA THR A 102 9.85 -0.39 2.97
C THR A 102 10.32 0.52 1.84
N VAL A 103 9.54 0.65 0.78
CA VAL A 103 9.86 1.41 -0.44
C VAL A 103 8.74 2.41 -0.70
N GLY A 104 9.06 3.69 -0.79
CA GLY A 104 8.05 4.74 -1.02
C GLY A 104 7.45 4.71 -2.43
N GLY A 105 8.25 4.31 -3.45
CA GLY A 105 7.81 4.08 -4.83
C GLY A 105 7.56 2.61 -5.11
N SER A 106 7.99 2.11 -6.28
CA SER A 106 7.80 0.74 -6.72
C SER A 106 8.96 -0.18 -6.36
N LEU A 107 8.68 -1.47 -6.12
CA LEU A 107 9.68 -2.53 -5.93
C LEU A 107 9.67 -3.47 -7.14
N ASP A 108 10.79 -3.53 -7.87
CA ASP A 108 10.91 -4.33 -9.09
C ASP A 108 11.75 -5.59 -8.85
N LEU A 109 11.08 -6.71 -8.66
CA LEU A 109 11.60 -8.06 -8.45
C LEU A 109 11.12 -9.02 -9.55
N ARG A 110 11.01 -8.53 -10.80
CA ARG A 110 10.38 -9.26 -11.91
C ARG A 110 11.01 -10.60 -12.27
N SER A 111 12.28 -10.82 -11.94
CA SER A 111 12.99 -12.08 -12.24
C SER A 111 12.97 -13.10 -11.10
N VAL A 112 12.40 -12.74 -9.95
CA VAL A 112 12.24 -13.66 -8.82
C VAL A 112 11.27 -14.77 -9.19
N ILE A 113 11.68 -16.03 -8.91
CA ILE A 113 10.90 -17.22 -9.25
C ILE A 113 10.09 -17.78 -8.07
N ALA A 114 10.52 -17.50 -6.84
CA ALA A 114 9.83 -17.95 -5.63
C ALA A 114 9.83 -16.86 -4.57
N ILE A 115 8.71 -16.74 -3.88
CA ILE A 115 8.54 -15.86 -2.72
C ILE A 115 8.81 -16.70 -1.48
N PRO A 116 9.75 -16.31 -0.59
CA PRO A 116 9.95 -17.00 0.68
C PRO A 116 8.80 -16.75 1.66
N GLU A 117 8.63 -17.63 2.63
CA GLU A 117 7.71 -17.40 3.74
C GLU A 117 8.08 -16.11 4.49
N GLY A 118 7.07 -15.37 4.91
CA GLY A 118 7.24 -14.12 5.64
C GLY A 118 7.64 -12.91 4.78
N PHE A 119 7.81 -13.03 3.47
CA PHE A 119 8.04 -11.88 2.59
C PHE A 119 6.76 -11.06 2.41
N ASN A 120 6.65 -9.95 3.12
CA ASN A 120 5.50 -9.04 3.10
C ASN A 120 5.96 -7.57 3.06
N PRO A 121 6.57 -7.11 1.96
CA PRO A 121 7.10 -5.75 1.86
C PRO A 121 6.00 -4.69 1.91
N THR A 122 6.40 -3.49 2.33
CA THR A 122 5.56 -2.29 2.23
C THR A 122 6.04 -1.45 1.04
N VAL A 123 5.18 -1.28 0.04
CA VAL A 123 5.48 -0.62 -1.23
C VAL A 123 4.43 0.46 -1.51
N GLY A 124 4.85 1.71 -1.57
CA GLY A 124 3.94 2.84 -1.85
C GLY A 124 3.44 2.89 -3.30
N GLY A 125 4.27 2.41 -4.24
CA GLY A 125 3.93 2.23 -5.66
C GLY A 125 3.55 0.78 -5.99
N SER A 126 4.05 0.26 -7.11
CA SER A 126 3.75 -1.09 -7.60
C SER A 126 4.81 -2.11 -7.19
N LEU A 127 4.39 -3.36 -6.95
CA LEU A 127 5.26 -4.51 -6.69
C LEU A 127 5.27 -5.44 -7.91
N TYR A 128 6.44 -5.60 -8.54
CA TYR A 128 6.60 -6.44 -9.73
C TYR A 128 7.25 -7.77 -9.38
N LEU A 129 6.50 -8.87 -9.53
CA LEU A 129 6.88 -10.26 -9.28
C LEU A 129 6.46 -11.15 -10.46
N SER A 130 6.65 -10.66 -11.69
CA SER A 130 6.09 -11.26 -12.91
C SER A 130 6.63 -12.64 -13.28
N SER A 131 7.72 -13.13 -12.67
CA SER A 131 8.27 -14.47 -12.89
C SER A 131 7.98 -15.46 -11.76
N VAL A 132 7.31 -15.04 -10.71
CA VAL A 132 6.99 -15.90 -9.55
C VAL A 132 6.08 -17.04 -9.99
N THR A 133 6.46 -18.27 -9.62
CA THR A 133 5.72 -19.50 -9.98
C THR A 133 4.83 -20.03 -8.86
N ALA A 134 5.05 -19.57 -7.63
CA ALA A 134 4.26 -19.95 -6.45
C ALA A 134 4.16 -18.79 -5.46
N ILE A 135 3.02 -18.70 -4.78
CA ILE A 135 2.80 -17.76 -3.68
C ILE A 135 2.74 -18.56 -2.38
N PRO A 136 3.61 -18.24 -1.39
CA PRO A 136 3.61 -18.94 -0.11
C PRO A 136 2.38 -18.57 0.74
N GLU A 137 2.11 -19.42 1.71
CA GLU A 137 1.13 -19.10 2.76
C GLU A 137 1.54 -17.82 3.50
N GLY A 138 0.57 -16.96 3.81
CA GLY A 138 0.80 -15.72 4.52
C GLY A 138 1.39 -14.57 3.70
N PHE A 139 1.59 -14.72 2.38
CA PHE A 139 2.00 -13.61 1.52
C PHE A 139 0.88 -12.57 1.43
N ASN A 140 1.10 -11.43 2.07
CA ASN A 140 0.15 -10.31 2.15
C ASN A 140 0.87 -8.96 2.18
N PRO A 141 1.56 -8.58 1.09
CA PRO A 141 2.30 -7.32 1.01
C PRO A 141 1.35 -6.12 1.08
N THR A 142 1.84 -5.01 1.63
CA THR A 142 1.15 -3.72 1.54
C THR A 142 1.61 -3.02 0.26
N VAL A 143 0.71 -2.81 -0.71
CA VAL A 143 1.03 -2.23 -2.01
C VAL A 143 0.06 -1.10 -2.33
N GLY A 144 0.58 0.11 -2.56
CA GLY A 144 -0.24 1.28 -2.91
C GLY A 144 -0.64 1.35 -4.38
N GLY A 145 0.16 0.74 -5.26
CA GLY A 145 -0.09 0.63 -6.70
C GLY A 145 -0.51 -0.77 -7.16
N ASP A 146 0.05 -1.26 -8.25
CA ASP A 146 -0.22 -2.57 -8.82
C ASP A 146 0.69 -3.67 -8.23
N LEU A 147 0.14 -4.87 -8.05
CA LEU A 147 0.91 -6.11 -7.81
C LEU A 147 0.95 -6.91 -9.11
N ASP A 148 2.09 -7.02 -9.74
CA ASP A 148 2.27 -7.75 -10.98
C ASP A 148 2.76 -9.18 -10.72
N LEU A 149 1.88 -10.16 -10.94
CA LEU A 149 2.13 -11.60 -10.78
C LEU A 149 1.87 -12.35 -12.09
N ARG A 150 2.35 -11.86 -13.23
CA ARG A 150 2.00 -12.35 -14.58
C ARG A 150 2.47 -13.75 -14.93
N SER A 151 3.23 -14.43 -14.08
CA SER A 151 3.71 -15.79 -14.38
C SER A 151 2.55 -16.77 -14.54
N ARG A 152 2.46 -17.41 -15.71
CA ARG A 152 1.43 -18.40 -16.08
C ARG A 152 1.66 -19.80 -15.51
N ARG A 153 2.46 -20.00 -14.45
CA ARG A 153 2.80 -21.35 -13.95
C ARG A 153 2.43 -21.52 -12.48
N GLN A 154 1.52 -22.44 -12.29
CA GLN A 154 1.10 -23.21 -11.11
C GLN A 154 1.63 -22.75 -9.74
N TYR A 155 0.69 -22.36 -8.91
CA TYR A 155 0.84 -22.27 -7.46
C TYR A 155 1.00 -23.67 -6.87
N ILE A 156 2.16 -23.95 -6.26
CA ILE A 156 2.42 -25.21 -5.54
C ILE A 156 2.54 -24.85 -4.07
N GLY A 157 1.57 -25.33 -3.27
CA GLY A 157 1.63 -25.32 -1.79
C GLY A 157 0.64 -24.43 -1.04
N ALA A 158 0.23 -23.30 -1.59
CA ALA A 158 -0.94 -22.59 -1.09
C ALA A 158 -2.04 -22.68 -2.13
N THR A 159 -3.22 -23.03 -1.70
CA THR A 159 -4.41 -23.29 -2.52
C THR A 159 -5.03 -22.03 -3.10
N VAL A 160 -4.25 -21.13 -3.70
CA VAL A 160 -4.79 -20.05 -4.53
C VAL A 160 -4.60 -20.48 -5.99
N PRO A 161 -5.67 -20.88 -6.66
CA PRO A 161 -5.60 -21.37 -8.02
C PRO A 161 -5.39 -20.22 -9.00
N GLU A 162 -4.83 -20.52 -10.18
CA GLU A 162 -4.58 -19.63 -11.32
C GLU A 162 -5.22 -18.24 -11.19
N ILE A 163 -4.46 -17.28 -10.67
CA ILE A 163 -4.94 -15.89 -10.61
C ILE A 163 -4.83 -15.32 -12.03
N PRO A 164 -5.91 -14.83 -12.63
CA PRO A 164 -5.85 -14.09 -13.88
C PRO A 164 -4.95 -12.86 -13.73
N GLU A 165 -4.47 -12.27 -14.81
CA GLU A 165 -3.67 -11.02 -14.78
C GLU A 165 -4.32 -10.00 -13.83
N VAL A 166 -3.68 -9.80 -12.66
CA VAL A 166 -4.26 -9.02 -11.58
C VAL A 166 -3.56 -7.69 -11.47
N ARG A 167 -4.28 -6.64 -11.80
CA ARG A 167 -3.94 -5.29 -11.34
C ARG A 167 -4.53 -5.10 -9.95
N VAL A 168 -3.69 -4.78 -8.95
CA VAL A 168 -4.03 -4.78 -7.52
C VAL A 168 -5.17 -3.83 -7.14
N ASN A 169 -5.42 -2.81 -7.94
CA ASN A 169 -6.42 -1.79 -7.64
C ASN A 169 -7.85 -2.15 -8.07
N ARG A 170 -8.12 -3.40 -8.47
CA ARG A 170 -9.47 -3.84 -8.84
C ARG A 170 -9.94 -4.99 -7.97
N ASN A 171 -11.14 -4.85 -7.47
CA ASN A 171 -11.90 -5.96 -6.89
C ASN A 171 -12.37 -6.88 -8.01
N PHE A 172 -12.13 -8.18 -7.89
CA PHE A 172 -12.54 -9.14 -8.92
C PHE A 172 -12.81 -10.52 -8.30
N PHE A 173 -13.58 -11.32 -9.05
CA PHE A 173 -13.91 -12.69 -8.73
C PHE A 173 -13.37 -13.59 -9.84
N TRP A 174 -13.01 -14.82 -9.49
CA TRP A 174 -12.62 -15.84 -10.47
C TRP A 174 -12.96 -17.24 -9.98
N ASP A 175 -13.18 -18.15 -10.93
CA ASP A 175 -13.52 -19.52 -10.64
C ASP A 175 -12.38 -20.43 -11.06
N VAL A 176 -12.03 -21.40 -10.19
CA VAL A 176 -11.06 -22.44 -10.51
C VAL A 176 -11.59 -23.79 -10.07
N LYS A 177 -11.70 -24.71 -11.02
CA LYS A 177 -12.36 -26.00 -10.84
C LYS A 177 -13.79 -25.76 -10.32
N GLU A 178 -14.11 -26.26 -9.12
CA GLU A 178 -15.44 -26.10 -8.50
C GLU A 178 -15.46 -25.01 -7.40
N LYS A 179 -14.41 -24.22 -7.29
CA LYS A 179 -14.27 -23.22 -6.23
C LYS A 179 -14.26 -21.81 -6.82
N ARG A 180 -14.90 -20.88 -6.12
CA ARG A 180 -14.90 -19.46 -6.45
C ARG A 180 -14.07 -18.69 -5.47
N TYR A 181 -13.29 -17.76 -5.98
CA TYR A 181 -12.42 -16.89 -5.21
C TYR A 181 -12.74 -15.42 -5.49
N ALA A 182 -12.35 -14.58 -4.55
CA ALA A 182 -12.41 -13.13 -4.73
C ALA A 182 -11.16 -12.47 -4.19
N LYS A 183 -10.78 -11.35 -4.81
CA LYS A 183 -9.86 -10.36 -4.24
C LYS A 183 -10.63 -9.08 -4.04
N ILE A 184 -10.77 -8.64 -2.81
CA ILE A 184 -11.49 -7.41 -2.44
C ILE A 184 -10.59 -6.58 -1.54
N ASP A 185 -10.31 -5.34 -1.96
CA ASP A 185 -9.43 -4.40 -1.25
C ASP A 185 -8.07 -5.03 -0.86
N GLY A 186 -7.50 -5.83 -1.78
CA GLY A 186 -6.23 -6.53 -1.59
C GLY A 186 -6.30 -7.86 -0.83
N ILE A 187 -7.44 -8.23 -0.26
CA ILE A 187 -7.61 -9.47 0.51
C ILE A 187 -8.13 -10.58 -0.39
N PHE A 188 -7.44 -11.74 -0.37
CA PHE A 188 -7.87 -12.93 -1.08
C PHE A 188 -8.75 -13.80 -0.19
N CYS A 189 -9.87 -14.28 -0.73
CA CYS A 189 -10.79 -15.17 -0.03
C CYS A 189 -11.37 -16.23 -0.97
N GLU A 190 -11.61 -17.44 -0.42
CA GLU A 190 -12.40 -18.49 -1.04
C GLU A 190 -13.87 -18.21 -0.71
N ILE A 191 -14.72 -18.15 -1.72
CA ILE A 191 -16.16 -17.91 -1.56
C ILE A 191 -16.86 -19.25 -1.34
N THR A 192 -17.56 -19.37 -0.24
CA THR A 192 -18.32 -20.57 0.13
C THR A 192 -19.83 -20.38 -0.01
N GLY A 193 -20.29 -19.16 -0.19
CA GLY A 193 -21.72 -18.87 -0.39
C GLY A 193 -21.95 -17.50 -0.99
N GLU A 194 -23.05 -17.39 -1.74
CA GLU A 194 -23.54 -16.16 -2.34
C GLU A 194 -25.04 -16.06 -2.13
N ARG A 195 -25.53 -14.92 -1.69
CA ARG A 195 -26.96 -14.69 -1.54
C ARG A 195 -27.34 -13.23 -1.76
N PRO A 196 -28.50 -12.95 -2.34
CA PRO A 196 -29.05 -11.59 -2.36
C PRO A 196 -29.52 -11.22 -0.94
N ASN A 197 -29.40 -9.93 -0.63
CA ASN A 197 -29.97 -9.32 0.57
C ASN A 197 -30.62 -8.00 0.19
N LYS A 198 -31.88 -7.81 0.53
CA LYS A 198 -32.62 -6.58 0.22
C LYS A 198 -32.76 -5.75 1.49
N ILE A 199 -32.26 -4.52 1.46
CA ILE A 199 -32.39 -3.53 2.53
C ILE A 199 -32.86 -2.22 1.92
N ASN A 200 -33.99 -1.68 2.39
CA ASN A 200 -34.58 -0.42 1.94
C ASN A 200 -34.64 -0.31 0.39
N ASP A 201 -35.22 -1.35 -0.25
CA ASP A 201 -35.37 -1.48 -1.71
C ASP A 201 -34.06 -1.58 -2.53
N VAL A 202 -32.90 -1.54 -1.90
CA VAL A 202 -31.61 -1.80 -2.52
C VAL A 202 -31.26 -3.28 -2.39
N ILE A 203 -30.90 -3.90 -3.51
CA ILE A 203 -30.44 -5.29 -3.55
C ILE A 203 -28.92 -5.30 -3.41
N TYR A 204 -28.45 -5.99 -2.40
CA TYR A 204 -27.03 -6.26 -2.16
C TYR A 204 -26.75 -7.72 -2.48
N THR A 205 -25.57 -8.01 -3.01
CA THR A 205 -25.04 -9.38 -3.04
C THR A 205 -24.10 -9.57 -1.86
N VAL A 206 -24.40 -10.56 -1.04
CA VAL A 206 -23.58 -10.95 0.11
C VAL A 206 -22.86 -12.24 -0.23
N TYR A 207 -21.53 -12.17 -0.20
CA TYR A 207 -20.69 -13.35 -0.28
C TYR A 207 -20.19 -13.71 1.11
N SER A 208 -20.19 -15.00 1.43
CA SER A 208 -19.53 -15.57 2.60
C SER A 208 -18.37 -16.44 2.15
N GLY A 209 -17.33 -16.48 2.94
CA GLY A 209 -16.14 -17.26 2.63
C GLY A 209 -15.14 -17.25 3.76
N LYS A 210 -13.93 -17.68 3.44
CA LYS A 210 -12.78 -17.65 4.35
C LYS A 210 -11.62 -16.93 3.66
N LYS A 211 -10.83 -16.20 4.42
CA LYS A 211 -9.56 -15.68 3.92
C LYS A 211 -8.70 -16.86 3.47
N VAL A 212 -8.08 -16.74 2.31
CA VAL A 212 -7.14 -17.75 1.84
C VAL A 212 -6.02 -17.90 2.88
N ASN A 213 -5.70 -19.14 3.24
CA ASN A 213 -4.70 -19.54 4.23
C ASN A 213 -4.99 -19.13 5.68
N ARG A 214 -6.24 -18.77 6.00
CA ARG A 214 -6.68 -18.53 7.39
C ARG A 214 -8.05 -19.14 7.63
N ASP A 215 -8.24 -19.78 8.77
CA ASP A 215 -9.56 -20.25 9.22
C ASP A 215 -10.34 -19.08 9.85
N GLU A 216 -10.49 -18.02 9.09
CA GLU A 216 -11.18 -16.79 9.50
C GLU A 216 -12.33 -16.52 8.54
N ASN A 217 -13.54 -16.41 9.08
CA ASN A 217 -14.71 -16.06 8.28
C ASN A 217 -14.53 -14.68 7.65
N PHE A 218 -15.02 -14.57 6.43
CA PHE A 218 -14.93 -13.37 5.63
C PHE A 218 -16.23 -13.10 4.89
N TYR A 219 -16.72 -11.89 4.98
CA TYR A 219 -17.94 -11.47 4.29
C TYR A 219 -17.59 -10.36 3.32
N ILE A 220 -18.17 -10.41 2.13
CA ILE A 220 -18.13 -9.35 1.12
C ILE A 220 -19.55 -8.91 0.85
N VAL A 221 -19.79 -7.61 0.80
CA VAL A 221 -21.05 -7.01 0.38
C VAL A 221 -20.82 -6.15 -0.84
N ASN A 222 -21.74 -6.26 -1.81
CA ASN A 222 -21.68 -5.55 -3.08
C ASN A 222 -23.06 -5.00 -3.42
N ASN A 223 -23.15 -3.74 -3.85
CA ASN A 223 -24.38 -3.11 -4.32
C ASN A 223 -24.41 -2.90 -5.86
N GLY A 224 -23.52 -3.57 -6.59
CA GLY A 224 -23.34 -3.40 -8.03
C GLY A 224 -22.26 -2.39 -8.42
N THR A 225 -21.95 -1.42 -7.54
CA THR A 225 -20.94 -0.37 -7.78
C THR A 225 -19.74 -0.48 -6.84
N PHE A 226 -20.02 -0.72 -5.57
CA PHE A 226 -19.01 -0.76 -4.51
C PHE A 226 -18.96 -2.13 -3.87
N TYR A 227 -17.74 -2.50 -3.45
CA TYR A 227 -17.48 -3.67 -2.62
C TYR A 227 -16.96 -3.22 -1.25
N ALA A 228 -17.37 -3.93 -0.20
CA ALA A 228 -16.76 -3.82 1.11
C ALA A 228 -16.67 -5.20 1.75
N HIS A 229 -15.85 -5.34 2.75
CA HIS A 229 -15.59 -6.61 3.39
C HIS A 229 -15.46 -6.49 4.91
N GLY A 230 -15.57 -7.60 5.61
CA GLY A 230 -15.36 -7.68 7.05
C GLY A 230 -15.34 -9.11 7.55
N THR A 231 -14.82 -9.31 8.75
CA THR A 231 -14.92 -10.59 9.47
C THR A 231 -16.31 -10.81 10.05
N GLU A 232 -17.10 -9.75 10.15
CA GLU A 232 -18.50 -9.72 10.51
C GLU A 232 -19.32 -9.05 9.40
N LEU A 233 -20.51 -9.61 9.13
CA LEU A 233 -21.38 -9.07 8.08
C LEU A 233 -21.81 -7.64 8.34
N ALA A 234 -22.06 -7.26 9.60
CA ALA A 234 -22.43 -5.90 9.99
C ALA A 234 -21.35 -4.90 9.62
N LYS A 235 -20.09 -5.21 9.91
CA LYS A 235 -18.94 -4.36 9.54
C LYS A 235 -18.77 -4.21 8.03
N ALA A 236 -18.98 -5.29 7.28
CA ALA A 236 -18.93 -5.23 5.82
C ALA A 236 -20.01 -4.28 5.27
N PHE A 237 -21.21 -4.26 5.84
CA PHE A 237 -22.26 -3.31 5.47
C PHE A 237 -21.94 -1.88 5.87
N GLU A 238 -21.40 -1.64 7.07
CA GLU A 238 -20.96 -0.31 7.52
C GLU A 238 -19.90 0.26 6.57
N ASP A 239 -18.90 -0.53 6.21
CA ASP A 239 -17.85 -0.12 5.28
C ASP A 239 -18.40 0.14 3.87
N LEU A 240 -19.38 -0.63 3.41
CA LEU A 240 -20.04 -0.37 2.13
C LEU A 240 -20.79 0.95 2.15
N GLN A 241 -21.57 1.22 3.20
CA GLN A 241 -22.27 2.49 3.35
C GLN A 241 -21.29 3.66 3.41
N PHE A 242 -20.18 3.49 4.12
CA PHE A 242 -19.12 4.47 4.16
C PHE A 242 -18.56 4.79 2.76
N LYS A 243 -18.26 3.78 1.95
CA LYS A 243 -17.78 3.97 0.56
C LYS A 243 -18.81 4.66 -0.33
N MET A 244 -20.09 4.30 -0.20
CA MET A 244 -21.18 4.92 -0.96
C MET A 244 -21.34 6.39 -0.62
N VAL A 245 -21.35 6.73 0.68
CA VAL A 245 -21.44 8.11 1.16
C VAL A 245 -20.21 8.90 0.72
N ALA A 246 -18.99 8.33 0.82
CA ALA A 246 -17.77 8.98 0.39
C ALA A 246 -17.79 9.37 -1.09
N ASP A 247 -18.27 8.48 -1.95
CA ASP A 247 -18.36 8.73 -3.39
C ASP A 247 -19.40 9.82 -3.71
N LYS A 248 -20.55 9.79 -3.04
CA LYS A 248 -21.57 10.83 -3.17
C LYS A 248 -21.01 12.19 -2.77
N LEU A 249 -20.35 12.27 -1.63
CA LEU A 249 -19.82 13.52 -1.06
C LEU A 249 -18.67 14.12 -1.86
N LYS A 250 -17.89 13.29 -2.57
CA LYS A 250 -16.86 13.78 -3.50
C LYS A 250 -17.44 14.49 -4.72
N LYS A 251 -18.70 14.22 -5.05
CA LYS A 251 -19.39 14.71 -6.25
C LYS A 251 -20.33 15.88 -5.99
N GLU A 252 -20.75 16.06 -4.74
CA GLU A 252 -21.71 17.10 -4.36
C GLU A 252 -21.05 18.16 -3.46
N PRO A 253 -21.13 19.47 -3.81
CA PRO A 253 -20.65 20.53 -2.95
C PRO A 253 -21.46 20.57 -1.65
N ILE A 254 -20.82 20.93 -0.54
CA ILE A 254 -21.48 21.10 0.74
C ILE A 254 -22.16 22.48 0.78
N ASN A 255 -23.48 22.50 0.66
CA ASN A 255 -24.32 23.71 0.75
C ASN A 255 -24.70 23.99 2.21
N PRO A 256 -25.25 25.20 2.52
CA PRO A 256 -25.67 25.54 3.87
C PRO A 256 -26.60 24.53 4.52
N ASP A 257 -27.54 23.99 3.76
CA ASP A 257 -28.55 23.04 4.24
C ASP A 257 -28.11 21.58 4.18
N THR A 258 -26.88 21.28 3.69
CA THR A 258 -26.37 19.93 3.67
C THR A 258 -26.27 19.38 5.10
N ILE A 259 -26.89 18.22 5.33
CA ILE A 259 -26.77 17.49 6.58
C ILE A 259 -25.44 16.78 6.63
N VAL A 260 -24.61 17.15 7.58
CA VAL A 260 -23.27 16.60 7.83
C VAL A 260 -23.34 15.67 9.02
N SER A 261 -23.21 14.39 8.79
CA SER A 261 -23.05 13.40 9.87
C SER A 261 -21.59 13.34 10.35
N VAL A 262 -21.37 12.74 11.52
CA VAL A 262 -20.01 12.47 12.04
C VAL A 262 -19.18 11.69 11.01
N ASN A 263 -19.77 10.69 10.36
CA ASN A 263 -19.08 9.93 9.31
C ASN A 263 -18.77 10.79 8.09
N HIS A 264 -19.68 11.68 7.69
CA HIS A 264 -19.45 12.66 6.64
C HIS A 264 -18.24 13.54 6.97
N TYR A 265 -18.24 14.14 8.16
CA TYR A 265 -17.13 14.99 8.60
C TYR A 265 -15.78 14.23 8.60
N ARG A 266 -15.75 13.02 9.14
CA ARG A 266 -14.56 12.16 9.16
C ARG A 266 -14.03 11.89 7.76
N LEU A 267 -14.91 11.59 6.82
CA LEU A 267 -14.58 11.30 5.42
C LEU A 267 -13.85 12.45 4.74
N VAL A 268 -14.35 13.67 4.91
CA VAL A 268 -13.82 14.83 4.20
C VAL A 268 -12.62 15.46 4.90
N THR A 269 -12.48 15.24 6.22
CA THR A 269 -11.42 15.87 7.02
C THR A 269 -10.30 14.94 7.43
N GLY A 270 -10.54 13.61 7.44
CA GLY A 270 -9.64 12.62 8.00
C GLY A 270 -9.66 12.53 9.53
N ALA A 271 -10.66 13.13 10.19
CA ALA A 271 -10.81 13.05 11.65
C ALA A 271 -11.11 11.61 12.11
N CYS A 272 -10.54 11.17 13.23
CA CYS A 272 -10.86 9.87 13.81
C CYS A 272 -12.18 9.92 14.59
N GLN A 273 -12.83 8.74 14.76
CA GLN A 273 -14.11 8.64 15.49
C GLN A 273 -13.99 9.17 16.92
N MET A 274 -12.93 8.79 17.61
CA MET A 274 -12.71 9.17 19.01
C MET A 274 -12.54 10.71 19.12
N GLY A 275 -11.78 11.32 18.22
CA GLY A 275 -11.62 12.78 18.18
C GLY A 275 -12.93 13.52 17.90
N CYS A 276 -13.78 13.01 17.00
CA CYS A 276 -15.10 13.57 16.78
C CYS A 276 -15.99 13.46 18.03
N ASN A 277 -16.00 12.29 18.67
CA ASN A 277 -16.81 12.07 19.88
C ASN A 277 -16.35 12.96 21.05
N SER A 278 -15.03 13.12 21.25
CA SER A 278 -14.47 14.03 22.25
C SER A 278 -14.88 15.47 21.98
N TRP A 279 -14.72 15.91 20.72
CA TRP A 279 -15.12 17.28 20.33
C TRP A 279 -16.62 17.55 20.56
N LEU A 280 -17.49 16.58 20.23
CA LEU A 280 -18.93 16.70 20.49
C LEU A 280 -19.22 16.83 22.00
N ALA A 281 -18.56 16.01 22.83
CA ALA A 281 -18.73 16.05 24.28
C ALA A 281 -18.25 17.38 24.86
N GLU A 282 -17.10 17.88 24.47
CA GLU A 282 -16.53 19.16 24.92
C GLU A 282 -17.37 20.37 24.53
N ASN A 283 -18.16 20.25 23.48
CA ASN A 283 -19.06 21.34 23.01
C ASN A 283 -20.54 21.15 23.38
N ASN A 284 -20.83 20.26 24.34
CA ASN A 284 -22.19 19.95 24.81
C ASN A 284 -23.11 19.41 23.69
N LEU A 285 -22.56 18.72 22.73
CA LEU A 285 -23.27 18.12 21.59
C LEU A 285 -23.30 16.56 21.68
N SER A 286 -23.16 16.03 22.91
CA SER A 286 -23.21 14.58 23.15
C SER A 286 -24.53 13.99 22.63
N GLY A 287 -24.45 12.97 21.78
CA GLY A 287 -25.63 12.35 21.15
C GLY A 287 -26.08 13.00 19.84
N VAL A 288 -25.49 14.11 19.43
CA VAL A 288 -25.70 14.67 18.08
C VAL A 288 -24.95 13.80 17.07
N THR A 289 -25.68 13.23 16.12
CA THR A 289 -25.11 12.38 15.07
C THR A 289 -24.95 13.11 13.74
N GLU A 290 -25.69 14.19 13.55
CA GLU A 290 -25.69 14.99 12.32
C GLU A 290 -26.12 16.44 12.61
N MET A 291 -25.70 17.37 11.73
CA MET A 291 -25.99 18.80 11.85
C MET A 291 -25.95 19.46 10.47
N LYS A 292 -26.69 20.57 10.27
CA LYS A 292 -26.56 21.35 9.03
C LYS A 292 -25.15 21.95 8.90
N ALA A 293 -24.64 22.00 7.67
CA ALA A 293 -23.31 22.57 7.40
C ALA A 293 -23.21 24.04 7.84
N SER A 294 -24.31 24.81 7.69
CA SER A 294 -24.43 26.23 8.15
C SER A 294 -24.28 26.38 9.66
N GLU A 295 -24.73 25.41 10.45
CA GLU A 295 -24.61 25.40 11.91
C GLU A 295 -23.25 24.86 12.35
N LEU A 296 -22.74 23.81 11.66
CA LEU A 296 -21.48 23.13 11.98
C LEU A 296 -20.27 24.04 11.72
N LEU A 297 -20.22 24.72 10.56
CA LEU A 297 -19.05 25.49 10.15
C LEU A 297 -18.62 26.58 11.15
N PRO A 298 -19.54 27.39 11.70
CA PRO A 298 -19.19 28.36 12.74
C PRO A 298 -18.65 27.73 14.03
N LEU A 299 -19.20 26.59 14.43
CA LEU A 299 -18.74 25.85 15.62
C LEU A 299 -17.32 25.31 15.43
N LEU A 300 -17.04 24.70 14.28
CA LEU A 300 -15.70 24.21 13.94
C LEU A 300 -14.67 25.36 13.94
N LYS A 301 -15.05 26.50 13.37
CA LYS A 301 -14.21 27.72 13.35
C LYS A 301 -13.91 28.22 14.76
N LYS A 302 -14.95 28.38 15.60
CA LYS A 302 -14.83 28.88 16.96
C LYS A 302 -13.94 28.05 17.86
N THR A 303 -13.96 26.73 17.66
CA THR A 303 -13.21 25.75 18.46
C THR A 303 -11.88 25.35 17.84
N ASN A 304 -11.52 25.88 16.67
CA ASN A 304 -10.37 25.46 15.87
C ASN A 304 -10.30 23.93 15.72
N ALA A 305 -11.44 23.32 15.40
CA ALA A 305 -11.59 21.87 15.34
C ALA A 305 -10.67 21.24 14.32
N TYR A 306 -10.16 20.03 14.62
CA TYR A 306 -9.35 19.27 13.67
C TYR A 306 -10.08 19.08 12.33
N GLY A 307 -9.43 19.46 11.24
CA GLY A 307 -9.99 19.35 9.89
C GLY A 307 -10.85 20.54 9.44
N TYR A 308 -11.02 21.59 10.26
CA TYR A 308 -11.78 22.78 9.89
C TYR A 308 -11.38 23.35 8.52
N GLU A 309 -10.09 23.56 8.26
CA GLU A 309 -9.61 24.14 6.99
C GLU A 309 -9.89 23.23 5.79
N ARG A 310 -9.91 21.92 5.98
CA ARG A 310 -10.30 20.97 4.92
C ARG A 310 -11.78 21.01 4.65
N PHE A 311 -12.59 21.01 5.70
CA PHE A 311 -14.04 21.10 5.61
C PHE A 311 -14.47 22.40 4.94
N LYS A 312 -13.91 23.53 5.37
CA LYS A 312 -14.17 24.86 4.82
C LYS A 312 -13.96 24.96 3.31
N LYS A 313 -12.95 24.28 2.76
CA LYS A 313 -12.67 24.25 1.31
C LYS A 313 -13.74 23.56 0.47
N LEU A 314 -14.56 22.71 1.09
CA LEU A 314 -15.62 21.95 0.42
C LEU A 314 -16.99 22.64 0.52
N VAL A 315 -17.07 23.65 1.34
CA VAL A 315 -18.28 24.41 1.57
C VAL A 315 -18.41 25.52 0.53
N THR A 316 -19.59 25.69 -0.04
CA THR A 316 -19.90 26.63 -1.13
C THR A 316 -20.75 27.81 -0.70
N PHE A 317 -20.58 28.27 0.54
CA PHE A 317 -21.29 29.45 1.08
C PHE A 317 -20.42 30.27 2.04
#